data_70e2e8c0d1be07fc0bc30129485729e3
#
_entry.id   70e2e8c0d1be07fc0bc30129485729e3
#
_cell.length_a   1.000
_cell.length_b   1.000
_cell.length_c   1.000
_cell.angle_alpha   90.00
_cell.angle_beta   90.00
_cell.angle_gamma   90.00
#
_symmetry.space_group_name_H-M   'P 1'
#
loop_
_entity.id
_entity.type
_entity.pdbx_description
1 polymer ?
#
loop_
_entity_poly.entity_id
_entity_poly.type
_entity_poly.pdbx_seq_one_letter_code
_entity_poly.pdbx_strand_id
1 'polypeptide(L)'
;FEYLKVDFTSNGMVQADSYYNKDVTTAVEAYNEGFSHFISEVDKGEPMFIALSIAPIFPYQYGNSRRIACDTWGKIGQSEYSLNAVSGGWWTNEFYQYNDPDHLVLVGNDADKETEGENRARITNGAVSGMVLVSDNYSLEDKSGRGDAKLSRERAQKILMNKDVNEMADFGRSARPVYGYREYNDKGDGAENCFVLDTEKYLYVSVVNYKDNQIAGKVALERLGLSPSSFSSVKELWSGDDVKVGKDGLSYTVPGKDAKIYRFLKK
;
A
#
# COMPACT_ATOMS: atom_id res chain seq x y z
N PHE A 1 7.88 -8.77 21.91
CA PHE A 1 7.67 -8.38 20.50
C PHE A 1 6.21 -8.68 20.17
N GLU A 2 5.59 -7.81 19.36
CA GLU A 2 4.19 -7.93 18.93
C GLU A 2 4.08 -8.09 17.41
N TYR A 3 5.20 -7.96 16.70
CA TYR A 3 5.29 -8.06 15.24
C TYR A 3 6.49 -8.91 14.84
N LEU A 4 6.26 -9.84 13.93
CA LEU A 4 7.29 -10.70 13.37
C LEU A 4 7.20 -10.71 11.84
N LYS A 5 8.27 -10.28 11.16
CA LYS A 5 8.42 -10.46 9.72
C LYS A 5 9.17 -11.76 9.44
N VAL A 6 8.56 -12.62 8.65
CA VAL A 6 9.17 -13.88 8.18
C VAL A 6 9.40 -13.75 6.67
N ASP A 7 10.66 -13.77 6.28
CA ASP A 7 11.06 -13.51 4.90
C ASP A 7 11.44 -14.78 4.14
N PHE A 8 11.43 -14.71 2.80
CA PHE A 8 11.79 -15.79 1.87
C PHE A 8 10.98 -17.09 2.06
N THR A 9 9.74 -16.97 2.52
CA THR A 9 8.96 -18.14 2.91
C THR A 9 8.57 -19.03 1.73
N SER A 10 8.47 -18.49 0.50
CA SER A 10 8.23 -19.29 -0.71
C SER A 10 9.32 -20.30 -1.00
N ASN A 11 10.54 -20.10 -0.48
CA ASN A 11 11.63 -21.09 -0.62
C ASN A 11 11.28 -22.43 0.06
N GLY A 12 10.42 -22.41 1.09
CA GLY A 12 9.89 -23.62 1.72
C GLY A 12 8.91 -24.42 0.84
N MET A 13 8.52 -23.87 -0.32
CA MET A 13 7.66 -24.55 -1.30
C MET A 13 8.41 -25.04 -2.54
N VAL A 14 9.73 -25.14 -2.48
CA VAL A 14 10.51 -25.73 -3.56
C VAL A 14 10.37 -27.26 -3.49
N GLN A 15 9.91 -27.85 -4.61
CA GLN A 15 9.73 -29.29 -4.69
C GLN A 15 11.09 -30.00 -4.57
N ALA A 16 11.16 -30.99 -3.68
CA ALA A 16 12.33 -31.83 -3.49
C ALA A 16 12.10 -33.25 -4.02
N ASP A 17 13.18 -33.98 -4.32
CA ASP A 17 13.09 -35.36 -4.76
C ASP A 17 12.62 -36.30 -3.63
N SER A 18 12.86 -35.92 -2.38
CA SER A 18 12.39 -36.65 -1.20
C SER A 18 12.33 -35.77 0.03
N TYR A 19 11.46 -36.10 0.98
CA TYR A 19 11.35 -35.46 2.29
C TYR A 19 11.78 -36.40 3.41
N TYR A 20 12.26 -35.84 4.52
CA TYR A 20 12.63 -36.61 5.71
C TYR A 20 11.41 -37.37 6.26
N ASN A 21 10.31 -36.63 6.49
CA ASN A 21 9.02 -37.22 6.80
C ASN A 21 8.46 -37.90 5.54
N LYS A 22 8.26 -39.23 5.60
CA LYS A 22 7.83 -40.03 4.44
C LYS A 22 6.34 -39.90 4.14
N ASP A 23 5.57 -39.35 5.04
CA ASP A 23 4.16 -39.02 4.83
C ASP A 23 3.99 -37.70 4.05
N VAL A 24 5.07 -36.88 3.93
CA VAL A 24 5.13 -35.68 3.10
C VAL A 24 5.60 -36.04 1.70
N THR A 25 4.79 -35.74 0.71
CA THR A 25 5.05 -36.10 -0.70
C THR A 25 5.17 -34.89 -1.62
N THR A 26 4.69 -33.72 -1.18
CA THR A 26 4.69 -32.47 -1.96
C THR A 26 5.32 -31.31 -1.19
N ALA A 27 5.81 -30.32 -1.94
CA ALA A 27 6.33 -29.09 -1.36
C ALA A 27 5.29 -28.32 -0.53
N VAL A 28 4.02 -28.36 -0.95
CA VAL A 28 2.91 -27.70 -0.22
C VAL A 28 2.66 -28.38 1.14
N GLU A 29 2.73 -29.72 1.19
CA GLU A 29 2.61 -30.47 2.45
C GLU A 29 3.78 -30.14 3.38
N ALA A 30 5.01 -30.12 2.86
CA ALA A 30 6.20 -29.74 3.62
C ALA A 30 6.09 -28.31 4.19
N TYR A 31 5.64 -27.37 3.37
CA TYR A 31 5.41 -25.99 3.79
C TYR A 31 4.35 -25.92 4.90
N ASN A 32 3.23 -26.60 4.73
CA ASN A 32 2.15 -26.62 5.72
C ASN A 32 2.62 -27.26 7.04
N GLU A 33 3.38 -28.35 7.01
CA GLU A 33 3.91 -28.98 8.22
C GLU A 33 4.86 -28.03 8.96
N GLY A 34 5.81 -27.41 8.23
CA GLY A 34 6.75 -26.46 8.81
C GLY A 34 6.09 -25.22 9.40
N PHE A 35 5.17 -24.59 8.66
CA PHE A 35 4.47 -23.40 9.14
C PHE A 35 3.45 -23.69 10.25
N SER A 36 2.79 -24.85 10.22
CA SER A 36 1.90 -25.25 11.34
C SER A 36 2.70 -25.42 12.62
N HIS A 37 3.88 -26.02 12.55
CA HIS A 37 4.77 -26.11 13.71
C HIS A 37 5.24 -24.71 14.16
N PHE A 38 5.71 -23.86 13.23
CA PHE A 38 6.15 -22.51 13.53
C PHE A 38 5.05 -21.70 14.24
N ILE A 39 3.81 -21.69 13.71
CA ILE A 39 2.68 -20.99 14.32
C ILE A 39 2.37 -21.57 15.70
N SER A 40 2.38 -22.90 15.85
CA SER A 40 2.13 -23.52 17.16
C SER A 40 3.14 -23.13 18.24
N GLU A 41 4.38 -22.81 17.86
CA GLU A 41 5.38 -22.31 18.79
C GLU A 41 5.18 -20.82 19.12
N VAL A 42 4.81 -20.02 18.11
CA VAL A 42 4.50 -18.58 18.31
C VAL A 42 3.27 -18.41 19.19
N ASP A 43 2.23 -19.20 19.02
CA ASP A 43 0.99 -19.10 19.78
C ASP A 43 1.09 -19.55 21.24
N LYS A 44 2.24 -20.12 21.66
CA LYS A 44 2.51 -20.40 23.08
C LYS A 44 2.79 -19.14 23.90
N GLY A 45 3.09 -18.02 23.24
CA GLY A 45 3.34 -16.72 23.86
C GLY A 45 2.14 -15.77 23.74
N GLU A 46 2.46 -14.48 23.84
CA GLU A 46 1.48 -13.43 23.56
C GLU A 46 1.18 -13.37 22.05
N PRO A 47 -0.06 -12.99 21.66
CA PRO A 47 -0.44 -12.88 20.26
C PRO A 47 0.52 -11.99 19.47
N MET A 48 0.94 -12.45 18.29
CA MET A 48 1.92 -11.76 17.46
C MET A 48 1.39 -11.55 16.06
N PHE A 49 1.56 -10.32 15.54
CA PHE A 49 1.27 -10.04 14.14
C PHE A 49 2.36 -10.65 13.26
N ILE A 50 1.98 -11.51 12.33
CA ILE A 50 2.91 -12.20 11.43
C ILE A 50 2.80 -11.61 10.03
N ALA A 51 3.88 -11.00 9.56
CA ALA A 51 4.03 -10.49 8.20
C ALA A 51 4.89 -11.44 7.37
N LEU A 52 4.33 -11.98 6.31
CA LEU A 52 5.04 -12.88 5.39
C LEU A 52 5.60 -12.12 4.20
N SER A 53 6.89 -12.27 3.93
CA SER A 53 7.56 -11.66 2.79
C SER A 53 8.10 -12.75 1.85
N ILE A 54 8.11 -12.47 0.55
CA ILE A 54 8.39 -13.46 -0.52
C ILE A 54 7.62 -14.75 -0.23
N ALA A 55 6.33 -14.59 0.06
CA ALA A 55 5.44 -15.68 0.43
C ALA A 55 4.59 -16.13 -0.75
N PRO A 56 4.23 -17.41 -0.84
CA PRO A 56 3.23 -17.86 -1.80
C PRO A 56 1.89 -17.15 -1.53
N ILE A 57 1.03 -17.08 -2.56
CA ILE A 57 -0.33 -16.56 -2.35
C ILE A 57 -1.13 -17.54 -1.50
N PHE A 58 -0.93 -18.82 -1.70
CA PHE A 58 -1.53 -19.91 -0.94
C PHE A 58 -0.45 -20.92 -0.55
N PRO A 59 -0.50 -21.49 0.66
CA PRO A 59 -1.51 -21.31 1.70
C PRO A 59 -1.38 -19.95 2.42
N TYR A 60 -2.50 -19.36 2.85
CA TYR A 60 -2.57 -17.99 3.41
C TYR A 60 -2.73 -17.95 4.94
N GLN A 61 -3.12 -19.07 5.57
CA GLN A 61 -3.54 -19.13 6.98
C GLN A 61 -2.45 -18.87 8.02
N TYR A 62 -1.21 -18.68 7.59
CA TYR A 62 -0.04 -18.56 8.48
C TYR A 62 0.42 -17.13 8.75
N GLY A 63 -0.25 -16.13 8.18
CA GLY A 63 0.15 -14.74 8.35
C GLY A 63 -1.03 -13.78 8.38
N ASN A 64 -0.85 -12.66 9.07
CA ASN A 64 -1.81 -11.56 9.11
C ASN A 64 -1.65 -10.65 7.89
N SER A 65 -0.43 -10.50 7.39
CA SER A 65 -0.17 -9.76 6.15
C SER A 65 0.77 -10.52 5.22
N ARG A 66 0.66 -10.19 3.93
CA ARG A 66 1.59 -10.65 2.91
C ARG A 66 2.16 -9.47 2.14
N ARG A 67 3.46 -9.44 1.97
CA ARG A 67 4.13 -8.49 1.11
C ARG A 67 3.67 -8.67 -0.34
N ILE A 68 3.10 -7.61 -0.92
CA ILE A 68 2.51 -7.67 -2.27
C ILE A 68 3.51 -7.38 -3.39
N ALA A 69 4.62 -6.72 -3.07
CA ALA A 69 5.67 -6.31 -4.01
C ALA A 69 7.06 -6.63 -3.45
N CYS A 70 8.13 -6.45 -4.22
CA CYS A 70 9.49 -6.48 -3.73
C CYS A 70 9.78 -5.25 -2.85
N ASP A 71 11.02 -5.14 -2.36
CA ASP A 71 11.44 -4.01 -1.53
C ASP A 71 11.15 -2.68 -2.22
N THR A 72 10.52 -1.78 -1.48
CA THR A 72 10.14 -0.45 -1.96
C THR A 72 10.61 0.62 -0.99
N TRP A 73 11.11 1.71 -1.53
CA TRP A 73 11.53 2.89 -0.75
C TRP A 73 10.60 4.07 -1.03
N GLY A 74 11.13 5.24 -1.36
CA GLY A 74 10.36 6.47 -1.48
C GLY A 74 10.14 6.98 -2.91
N LYS A 75 10.94 6.54 -3.89
CA LYS A 75 10.87 7.03 -5.27
C LYS A 75 9.59 6.62 -5.98
N ILE A 76 9.12 7.50 -6.88
CA ILE A 76 7.84 7.32 -7.56
C ILE A 76 7.73 6.00 -8.33
N GLY A 77 8.81 5.56 -8.98
CA GLY A 77 8.82 4.28 -9.71
C GLY A 77 8.60 3.07 -8.81
N GLN A 78 8.99 3.15 -7.53
CA GLN A 78 8.74 2.09 -6.56
C GLN A 78 7.28 2.11 -6.06
N SER A 79 6.69 3.30 -5.94
CA SER A 79 5.25 3.44 -5.69
C SER A 79 4.42 2.88 -6.85
N GLU A 80 4.82 3.13 -8.11
CA GLU A 80 4.18 2.52 -9.28
C GLU A 80 4.29 1.01 -9.26
N TYR A 81 5.48 0.47 -9.01
CA TYR A 81 5.73 -0.96 -8.94
C TYR A 81 4.84 -1.64 -7.89
N SER A 82 4.77 -1.08 -6.67
CA SER A 82 3.92 -1.60 -5.60
C SER A 82 2.43 -1.50 -5.94
N LEU A 83 1.99 -0.37 -6.52
CA LEU A 83 0.59 -0.18 -6.94
C LEU A 83 0.22 -1.03 -8.16
N ASN A 84 1.19 -1.45 -9.00
CA ASN A 84 0.95 -2.46 -10.02
C ASN A 84 0.56 -3.80 -9.39
N ALA A 85 1.22 -4.21 -8.32
CA ALA A 85 0.84 -5.40 -7.57
C ALA A 85 -0.57 -5.28 -6.97
N VAL A 86 -0.94 -4.10 -6.42
CA VAL A 86 -2.31 -3.82 -5.96
C VAL A 86 -3.30 -3.86 -7.13
N SER A 87 -2.95 -3.32 -8.30
CA SER A 87 -3.84 -3.32 -9.48
C SER A 87 -4.29 -4.73 -9.89
N GLY A 88 -3.41 -5.72 -9.76
CA GLY A 88 -3.71 -7.13 -10.04
C GLY A 88 -4.12 -7.96 -8.83
N GLY A 89 -3.69 -7.58 -7.63
CA GLY A 89 -3.76 -8.39 -6.41
C GLY A 89 -4.50 -7.77 -5.22
N TRP A 90 -5.24 -6.66 -5.41
CA TRP A 90 -6.00 -6.00 -4.33
C TRP A 90 -6.87 -6.96 -3.53
N TRP A 91 -7.49 -7.94 -4.20
CA TRP A 91 -8.37 -8.95 -3.64
C TRP A 91 -7.70 -9.92 -2.64
N THR A 92 -6.37 -10.01 -2.63
CA THR A 92 -5.65 -10.87 -1.66
C THR A 92 -5.84 -10.41 -0.22
N ASN A 93 -6.27 -9.18 -0.02
CA ASN A 93 -6.70 -8.66 1.27
C ASN A 93 -7.94 -9.40 1.87
N GLU A 94 -8.70 -10.13 1.04
CA GLU A 94 -9.81 -10.98 1.54
C GLU A 94 -9.31 -12.28 2.22
N PHE A 95 -8.06 -12.65 2.00
CA PHE A 95 -7.42 -13.84 2.56
C PHE A 95 -6.40 -13.48 3.65
N TYR A 96 -5.47 -12.58 3.34
CA TYR A 96 -4.63 -11.95 4.33
C TYR A 96 -5.34 -10.72 4.88
N GLN A 97 -5.29 -10.46 6.17
CA GLN A 97 -5.92 -9.26 6.74
C GLN A 97 -5.41 -7.98 6.08
N TYR A 98 -4.13 -7.96 5.68
CA TYR A 98 -3.49 -6.79 5.11
C TYR A 98 -2.61 -7.15 3.91
N ASN A 99 -2.65 -6.30 2.89
CA ASN A 99 -1.67 -6.25 1.83
C ASN A 99 -0.52 -5.33 2.24
N ASP A 100 0.65 -5.90 2.46
CA ASP A 100 1.84 -5.16 2.90
C ASP A 100 2.55 -4.51 1.69
N PRO A 101 2.53 -3.17 1.55
CA PRO A 101 3.19 -2.45 0.45
C PRO A 101 4.66 -2.19 0.71
N ASP A 102 5.24 -2.79 1.74
CA ASP A 102 6.55 -2.50 2.31
C ASP A 102 6.61 -1.16 3.08
N HIS A 103 7.75 -0.90 3.66
CA HIS A 103 8.00 0.28 4.46
C HIS A 103 7.92 1.58 3.64
N LEU A 104 7.35 2.60 4.24
CA LEU A 104 7.31 3.95 3.68
C LEU A 104 8.59 4.69 4.05
N VAL A 105 9.33 5.10 3.03
CA VAL A 105 10.53 5.92 3.17
C VAL A 105 10.23 7.32 2.65
N LEU A 106 10.44 8.34 3.47
CA LEU A 106 10.15 9.74 3.14
C LEU A 106 11.40 10.50 2.70
N VAL A 107 12.57 10.14 3.21
CA VAL A 107 13.83 10.85 2.96
C VAL A 107 14.89 9.93 2.39
N GLY A 108 14.97 8.68 2.89
CA GLY A 108 16.01 7.74 2.50
C GLY A 108 17.42 8.17 2.93
N ASN A 109 18.41 7.49 2.38
CA ASN A 109 19.83 7.71 2.68
C ASN A 109 20.59 8.36 1.50
N ASP A 110 19.94 8.54 0.35
CA ASP A 110 20.57 8.98 -0.87
C ASP A 110 20.81 10.49 -0.90
N ALA A 111 21.79 10.91 -1.70
CA ALA A 111 22.04 12.33 -1.96
C ALA A 111 20.85 12.97 -2.70
N ASP A 112 20.17 12.20 -3.54
CA ASP A 112 18.93 12.60 -4.23
C ASP A 112 17.73 12.22 -3.36
N LYS A 113 17.33 13.14 -2.50
CA LYS A 113 16.19 12.95 -1.59
C LYS A 113 14.88 12.88 -2.35
N GLU A 114 13.93 12.13 -1.77
CA GLU A 114 12.56 12.13 -2.25
C GLU A 114 11.93 13.52 -2.16
N THR A 115 11.09 13.85 -3.13
CA THR A 115 10.29 15.08 -3.12
C THR A 115 9.07 14.93 -2.21
N GLU A 116 8.43 16.04 -1.84
CA GLU A 116 7.17 15.99 -1.08
C GLU A 116 6.04 15.34 -1.88
N GLY A 117 6.06 15.46 -3.22
CA GLY A 117 5.13 14.76 -4.10
C GLY A 117 5.30 13.25 -4.03
N GLU A 118 6.54 12.78 -4.14
CA GLU A 118 6.87 11.36 -3.98
C GLU A 118 6.46 10.84 -2.60
N ASN A 119 6.62 11.65 -1.54
CA ASN A 119 6.15 11.29 -0.20
C ASN A 119 4.62 11.13 -0.15
N ARG A 120 3.85 12.08 -0.74
CA ARG A 120 2.39 11.93 -0.83
C ARG A 120 2.00 10.69 -1.64
N ALA A 121 2.66 10.45 -2.76
CA ALA A 121 2.42 9.26 -3.58
C ALA A 121 2.71 7.96 -2.78
N ARG A 122 3.82 7.93 -2.03
CA ARG A 122 4.22 6.75 -1.25
C ARG A 122 3.27 6.48 -0.07
N ILE A 123 2.83 7.53 0.63
CA ILE A 123 1.83 7.40 1.72
C ILE A 123 0.46 7.03 1.13
N THR A 124 0.08 7.61 -0.02
CA THR A 124 -1.13 7.20 -0.75
C THR A 124 -1.09 5.72 -1.12
N ASN A 125 0.07 5.20 -1.53
CA ASN A 125 0.25 3.76 -1.78
C ASN A 125 -0.05 2.94 -0.51
N GLY A 126 0.47 3.33 0.65
CA GLY A 126 0.13 2.68 1.92
C GLY A 126 -1.38 2.70 2.20
N ALA A 127 -2.02 3.87 2.03
CA ALA A 127 -3.47 4.00 2.23
C ALA A 127 -4.29 3.16 1.23
N VAL A 128 -3.86 3.11 -0.04
CA VAL A 128 -4.48 2.27 -1.08
C VAL A 128 -4.29 0.78 -0.79
N SER A 129 -3.16 0.39 -0.24
CA SER A 129 -2.90 -1.01 0.16
C SER A 129 -3.61 -1.42 1.45
N GLY A 130 -3.98 -0.42 2.29
CA GLY A 130 -4.62 -0.64 3.60
C GLY A 130 -3.62 -0.90 4.72
N MET A 131 -2.34 -0.55 4.55
CA MET A 131 -1.30 -0.73 5.55
C MET A 131 -0.21 0.34 5.44
N VAL A 132 0.14 0.98 6.55
CA VAL A 132 1.19 1.99 6.64
C VAL A 132 2.28 1.52 7.60
N LEU A 133 3.46 1.25 7.08
CA LEU A 133 4.68 0.94 7.85
C LEU A 133 5.71 2.02 7.59
N VAL A 134 6.33 2.56 8.63
CA VAL A 134 7.33 3.64 8.51
C VAL A 134 8.71 3.14 8.88
N SER A 135 9.74 3.59 8.16
CA SER A 135 11.12 3.11 8.37
C SER A 135 12.21 4.18 8.31
N ASP A 136 11.87 5.45 8.18
CA ASP A 136 12.88 6.51 8.30
C ASP A 136 13.41 6.62 9.71
N ASN A 137 14.57 7.25 9.84
CA ASN A 137 15.14 7.61 11.13
C ASN A 137 14.45 8.87 11.69
N TYR A 138 13.72 8.72 12.78
CA TYR A 138 13.03 9.82 13.49
C TYR A 138 13.69 10.22 14.80
N SER A 139 14.88 9.73 15.09
CA SER A 139 15.58 9.99 16.37
C SER A 139 15.86 11.48 16.56
N LEU A 140 15.79 11.96 17.82
CA LEU A 140 16.15 13.34 18.16
C LEU A 140 17.66 13.57 18.07
N GLU A 141 18.43 12.53 18.39
CA GLU A 141 19.88 12.53 18.29
C GLU A 141 20.32 11.48 17.27
N ASP A 142 20.64 11.93 16.07
CA ASP A 142 21.14 11.02 15.04
C ASP A 142 22.63 10.75 15.24
N LYS A 143 22.91 9.63 15.91
CA LYS A 143 24.30 9.13 16.08
C LYS A 143 24.64 8.05 15.03
N SER A 144 23.67 7.63 14.21
CA SER A 144 23.86 6.54 13.26
C SER A 144 24.54 6.99 11.98
N GLY A 145 24.46 8.27 11.63
CA GLY A 145 24.89 8.81 10.33
C GLY A 145 24.07 8.27 9.15
N ARG A 146 22.93 7.65 9.42
CA ARG A 146 22.04 7.09 8.39
C ARG A 146 20.82 7.95 8.22
N GLY A 147 20.66 8.49 7.01
CA GLY A 147 19.53 9.33 6.66
C GLY A 147 19.61 10.74 7.24
N ASP A 148 18.54 11.48 7.16
CA ASP A 148 18.38 12.81 7.71
C ASP A 148 17.19 12.83 8.68
N ALA A 149 17.48 12.52 9.94
CA ALA A 149 16.47 12.39 10.99
C ALA A 149 15.66 13.68 11.20
N LYS A 150 16.28 14.86 10.99
CA LYS A 150 15.60 16.14 11.11
C LYS A 150 14.58 16.29 9.95
N LEU A 151 15.02 16.07 8.73
CA LEU A 151 14.16 16.15 7.55
C LEU A 151 13.06 15.08 7.60
N SER A 152 13.35 13.86 8.06
CA SER A 152 12.34 12.80 8.26
C SER A 152 11.24 13.24 9.22
N ARG A 153 11.59 13.88 10.35
CA ARG A 153 10.58 14.42 11.29
C ARG A 153 9.76 15.55 10.67
N GLU A 154 10.39 16.47 9.94
CA GLU A 154 9.69 17.56 9.24
C GLU A 154 8.69 17.00 8.22
N ARG A 155 9.11 16.01 7.42
CA ARG A 155 8.26 15.33 6.44
C ARG A 155 7.13 14.54 7.12
N ALA A 156 7.43 13.84 8.21
CA ALA A 156 6.41 13.13 8.97
C ALA A 156 5.34 14.07 9.51
N GLN A 157 5.73 15.18 10.13
CA GLN A 157 4.78 16.17 10.64
C GLN A 157 3.92 16.80 9.54
N LYS A 158 4.52 17.10 8.41
CA LYS A 158 3.86 17.81 7.31
C LYS A 158 2.94 16.88 6.49
N ILE A 159 3.32 15.62 6.31
CA ILE A 159 2.71 14.72 5.32
C ILE A 159 2.18 13.44 5.99
N LEU A 160 3.04 12.67 6.66
CA LEU A 160 2.68 11.37 7.22
C LEU A 160 1.60 11.46 8.31
N MET A 161 1.59 12.54 9.10
CA MET A 161 0.62 12.74 10.17
C MET A 161 -0.72 13.34 9.70
N ASN A 162 -1.02 13.34 8.39
CA ASN A 162 -2.30 13.76 7.88
C ASN A 162 -3.40 12.79 8.32
N LYS A 163 -4.25 13.24 9.24
CA LYS A 163 -5.28 12.39 9.86
C LYS A 163 -6.33 11.90 8.88
N ASP A 164 -6.72 12.74 7.91
CA ASP A 164 -7.73 12.38 6.91
C ASP A 164 -7.23 11.29 5.95
N VAL A 165 -5.93 11.30 5.63
CA VAL A 165 -5.29 10.25 4.81
C VAL A 165 -5.10 8.97 5.63
N ASN A 166 -4.66 9.08 6.88
CA ASN A 166 -4.48 7.94 7.76
C ASN A 166 -5.80 7.24 8.08
N GLU A 167 -6.92 8.01 8.18
CA GLU A 167 -8.27 7.42 8.30
C GLU A 167 -8.58 6.43 7.17
N MET A 168 -8.14 6.71 5.94
CA MET A 168 -8.31 5.77 4.82
C MET A 168 -7.51 4.47 5.04
N ALA A 169 -6.30 4.56 5.57
CA ALA A 169 -5.47 3.39 5.87
C ALA A 169 -6.02 2.56 7.05
N ASP A 170 -6.64 3.22 8.03
CA ASP A 170 -7.20 2.58 9.24
C ASP A 170 -8.32 1.57 8.94
N PHE A 171 -8.94 1.65 7.75
CA PHE A 171 -9.87 0.60 7.32
C PHE A 171 -9.20 -0.76 7.09
N GLY A 172 -7.87 -0.80 6.96
CA GLY A 172 -7.12 -2.04 6.77
C GLY A 172 -7.49 -2.81 5.50
N ARG A 173 -8.08 -2.15 4.51
CA ARG A 173 -8.60 -2.76 3.27
C ARG A 173 -7.95 -2.13 2.06
N SER A 174 -7.56 -2.97 1.10
CA SER A 174 -7.02 -2.48 -0.15
C SER A 174 -8.10 -1.85 -1.02
N ALA A 175 -7.78 -0.68 -1.57
CA ALA A 175 -8.59 -0.05 -2.58
C ALA A 175 -8.50 -0.85 -3.90
N ARG A 176 -9.64 -1.02 -4.58
CA ARG A 176 -9.66 -1.66 -5.89
C ARG A 176 -9.28 -0.67 -6.98
N PRO A 177 -8.62 -1.10 -8.06
CA PRO A 177 -8.32 -0.23 -9.19
C PRO A 177 -9.59 0.14 -9.97
N VAL A 178 -9.59 1.34 -10.54
CA VAL A 178 -10.55 1.75 -11.58
C VAL A 178 -9.87 1.56 -12.92
N TYR A 179 -10.07 0.42 -13.55
CA TYR A 179 -9.36 0.04 -14.77
C TYR A 179 -9.59 1.00 -15.93
N GLY A 180 -8.55 1.20 -16.73
CA GLY A 180 -8.56 2.07 -17.91
C GLY A 180 -8.11 3.52 -17.65
N TYR A 181 -7.65 3.82 -16.45
CA TYR A 181 -7.03 5.11 -16.10
C TYR A 181 -5.52 4.92 -15.91
N ARG A 182 -4.84 4.48 -16.97
CA ARG A 182 -3.40 4.21 -16.96
C ARG A 182 -2.63 5.32 -17.63
N GLU A 183 -1.67 5.86 -16.90
CA GLU A 183 -0.72 6.83 -17.40
C GLU A 183 0.69 6.33 -17.05
N TYR A 184 1.18 5.33 -17.79
CA TYR A 184 2.45 4.68 -17.54
C TYR A 184 3.61 5.66 -17.48
N ASN A 185 4.59 5.38 -16.64
CA ASN A 185 5.93 5.96 -16.81
C ASN A 185 6.60 5.34 -18.04
N ASP A 186 7.73 5.92 -18.44
CA ASP A 186 8.49 5.45 -19.62
C ASP A 186 9.09 4.03 -19.44
N LYS A 187 9.09 3.52 -18.20
CA LYS A 187 9.60 2.19 -17.85
C LYS A 187 8.50 1.12 -17.75
N GLY A 188 7.24 1.53 -17.73
CA GLY A 188 6.11 0.66 -18.03
C GLY A 188 5.75 -0.42 -17.02
N ASP A 189 5.85 -0.17 -15.70
CA ASP A 189 5.40 -1.15 -14.69
C ASP A 189 3.89 -1.37 -14.69
N GLY A 190 3.13 -0.42 -15.24
CA GLY A 190 1.75 -0.64 -15.66
C GLY A 190 0.70 -0.58 -14.55
N ALA A 191 0.97 0.15 -13.46
CA ALA A 191 -0.04 0.39 -12.43
C ALA A 191 -1.22 1.21 -12.97
N GLU A 192 -2.43 0.96 -12.45
CA GLU A 192 -3.53 1.91 -12.64
C GLU A 192 -3.21 3.21 -11.89
N ASN A 193 -3.71 4.34 -12.40
CA ASN A 193 -3.54 5.62 -11.72
C ASN A 193 -4.64 5.88 -10.70
N CYS A 194 -5.80 5.25 -10.85
CA CYS A 194 -6.99 5.52 -10.06
C CYS A 194 -7.40 4.28 -9.25
N PHE A 195 -7.64 4.48 -7.95
CA PHE A 195 -8.07 3.46 -7.02
C PHE A 195 -9.26 3.95 -6.21
N VAL A 196 -10.15 3.05 -5.83
CA VAL A 196 -11.33 3.37 -5.05
C VAL A 196 -11.47 2.44 -3.84
N LEU A 197 -11.66 3.03 -2.66
CA LEU A 197 -12.06 2.34 -1.45
C LEU A 197 -13.47 2.79 -1.07
N ASP A 198 -14.38 1.83 -1.05
CA ASP A 198 -15.77 2.06 -0.65
C ASP A 198 -15.98 1.58 0.78
N THR A 199 -16.41 2.49 1.65
CA THR A 199 -16.76 2.23 3.04
C THR A 199 -18.23 2.57 3.29
N GLU A 200 -18.75 2.29 4.46
CA GLU A 200 -20.13 2.63 4.80
C GLU A 200 -20.41 4.13 4.66
N LYS A 201 -19.53 4.97 5.21
CA LYS A 201 -19.71 6.43 5.28
C LYS A 201 -19.07 7.18 4.12
N TYR A 202 -17.95 6.71 3.62
CA TYR A 202 -17.15 7.40 2.64
C TYR A 202 -16.86 6.54 1.41
N LEU A 203 -16.64 7.22 0.30
CA LEU A 203 -15.93 6.64 -0.84
C LEU A 203 -14.68 7.46 -1.08
N TYR A 204 -13.53 6.80 -1.04
CA TYR A 204 -12.23 7.40 -1.32
C TYR A 204 -11.82 7.11 -2.76
N VAL A 205 -11.32 8.14 -3.46
CA VAL A 205 -10.76 8.02 -4.80
C VAL A 205 -9.33 8.54 -4.77
N SER A 206 -8.37 7.65 -4.96
CA SER A 206 -6.94 8.01 -5.02
C SER A 206 -6.50 8.08 -6.47
N VAL A 207 -5.78 9.13 -6.84
CA VAL A 207 -5.17 9.29 -8.17
C VAL A 207 -3.68 9.55 -7.99
N VAL A 208 -2.85 8.69 -8.59
CA VAL A 208 -1.39 8.77 -8.52
C VAL A 208 -0.82 9.09 -9.90
N ASN A 209 0.09 10.04 -9.95
CA ASN A 209 0.83 10.42 -11.15
C ASN A 209 2.26 9.91 -11.09
N TYR A 210 2.58 8.94 -11.93
CA TYR A 210 3.92 8.33 -12.00
C TYR A 210 4.88 9.08 -12.95
N LYS A 211 4.39 10.04 -13.73
CA LYS A 211 5.16 10.82 -14.71
C LYS A 211 5.84 12.04 -14.07
N ASP A 212 6.83 12.57 -14.74
CA ASP A 212 7.50 13.83 -14.37
C ASP A 212 6.59 15.06 -14.54
N ASN A 213 5.72 15.04 -15.55
CA ASN A 213 4.82 16.13 -15.86
C ASN A 213 3.46 15.95 -15.20
N GLN A 214 2.77 17.07 -14.99
CA GLN A 214 1.39 17.09 -14.50
C GLN A 214 0.47 16.28 -15.42
N ILE A 215 -0.44 15.53 -14.83
CA ILE A 215 -1.58 14.92 -15.53
C ILE A 215 -2.89 15.59 -15.12
N ALA A 216 -3.85 15.58 -16.03
CA ALA A 216 -5.22 16.00 -15.77
C ALA A 216 -6.18 15.04 -16.43
N GLY A 217 -7.31 14.79 -15.78
CA GLY A 217 -8.31 13.86 -16.30
C GLY A 217 -9.63 13.95 -15.54
N LYS A 218 -10.48 12.99 -15.82
CA LYS A 218 -11.80 12.88 -15.21
C LYS A 218 -12.16 11.41 -14.97
N VAL A 219 -12.64 11.09 -13.76
CA VAL A 219 -13.23 9.79 -13.45
C VAL A 219 -14.75 9.94 -13.43
N ALA A 220 -15.44 9.20 -14.31
CA ALA A 220 -16.89 9.21 -14.39
C ALA A 220 -17.51 8.67 -13.09
N LEU A 221 -18.59 9.30 -12.60
CA LEU A 221 -19.25 8.87 -11.35
C LEU A 221 -19.75 7.43 -11.43
N GLU A 222 -20.26 6.99 -12.56
CA GLU A 222 -20.72 5.61 -12.75
C GLU A 222 -19.60 4.58 -12.55
N ARG A 223 -18.35 4.93 -12.90
CA ARG A 223 -17.16 4.08 -12.69
C ARG A 223 -16.81 3.93 -11.21
N LEU A 224 -17.26 4.89 -10.39
CA LEU A 224 -17.13 4.90 -8.95
C LEU A 224 -18.34 4.25 -8.25
N GLY A 225 -19.38 3.87 -9.01
CA GLY A 225 -20.66 3.41 -8.44
C GLY A 225 -21.49 4.54 -7.83
N LEU A 226 -21.26 5.79 -8.24
CA LEU A 226 -21.92 6.97 -7.72
C LEU A 226 -22.85 7.63 -8.74
N SER A 227 -23.83 8.36 -8.22
CA SER A 227 -24.62 9.36 -8.93
C SER A 227 -24.45 10.73 -8.26
N PRO A 228 -24.80 11.85 -8.90
CA PRO A 228 -24.72 13.18 -8.27
C PRO A 228 -25.51 13.32 -6.97
N SER A 229 -26.53 12.47 -6.76
CA SER A 229 -27.34 12.46 -5.53
C SER A 229 -26.78 11.56 -4.41
N SER A 230 -25.78 10.72 -4.69
CA SER A 230 -25.26 9.72 -3.74
C SER A 230 -24.34 10.30 -2.66
N PHE A 231 -23.88 11.52 -2.81
CA PHE A 231 -22.95 12.17 -1.88
C PHE A 231 -23.37 13.61 -1.57
N SER A 232 -22.87 14.15 -0.46
CA SER A 232 -23.17 15.52 0.01
C SER A 232 -22.01 16.48 -0.19
N SER A 233 -20.78 16.01 -0.07
CA SER A 233 -19.56 16.82 -0.21
C SER A 233 -18.39 15.96 -0.67
N VAL A 234 -17.37 16.62 -1.22
CA VAL A 234 -16.10 15.99 -1.60
C VAL A 234 -14.96 16.85 -1.12
N LYS A 235 -13.94 16.24 -0.51
CA LYS A 235 -12.75 16.90 -0.01
C LYS A 235 -11.50 16.27 -0.62
N GLU A 236 -10.52 17.08 -1.03
CA GLU A 236 -9.19 16.63 -1.37
C GLU A 236 -8.35 16.58 -0.08
N LEU A 237 -7.81 15.42 0.26
CA LEU A 237 -7.28 15.16 1.60
C LEU A 237 -5.89 15.73 1.86
N TRP A 238 -5.08 15.90 0.81
CA TRP A 238 -3.73 16.46 0.97
C TRP A 238 -3.75 17.98 1.17
N SER A 239 -4.60 18.70 0.44
CA SER A 239 -4.76 20.15 0.59
C SER A 239 -5.81 20.54 1.65
N GLY A 240 -6.76 19.66 1.92
CA GLY A 240 -7.91 19.95 2.76
C GLY A 240 -9.02 20.72 2.07
N ASP A 241 -8.94 20.95 0.76
CA ASP A 241 -9.88 21.76 0.01
C ASP A 241 -11.18 21.02 -0.32
N ASP A 242 -12.28 21.74 -0.30
CA ASP A 242 -13.55 21.28 -0.83
C ASP A 242 -13.50 21.23 -2.37
N VAL A 243 -14.01 20.14 -2.94
CA VAL A 243 -13.97 19.90 -4.38
C VAL A 243 -15.38 19.86 -4.97
N LYS A 244 -15.60 20.64 -6.02
CA LYS A 244 -16.85 20.59 -6.80
C LYS A 244 -16.75 19.47 -7.83
N VAL A 245 -17.70 18.54 -7.77
CA VAL A 245 -17.79 17.42 -8.71
C VAL A 245 -18.89 17.71 -9.74
N GLY A 246 -18.56 17.59 -11.03
CA GLY A 246 -19.50 17.75 -12.12
C GLY A 246 -20.50 16.59 -12.20
N LYS A 247 -21.57 16.78 -12.96
CA LYS A 247 -22.57 15.72 -13.20
C LYS A 247 -21.97 14.48 -13.88
N ASP A 248 -20.92 14.69 -14.64
CA ASP A 248 -20.24 13.69 -15.48
C ASP A 248 -19.01 13.08 -14.82
N GLY A 249 -18.56 13.60 -13.66
CA GLY A 249 -17.47 12.99 -12.95
C GLY A 249 -16.62 13.91 -12.10
N LEU A 250 -15.64 13.30 -11.43
CA LEU A 250 -14.58 13.93 -10.67
C LEU A 250 -13.46 14.35 -11.64
N SER A 251 -13.27 15.65 -11.84
CA SER A 251 -12.09 16.17 -12.54
C SER A 251 -10.92 16.26 -11.57
N TYR A 252 -9.74 15.87 -12.04
CA TYR A 252 -8.51 15.93 -11.25
C TYR A 252 -7.37 16.56 -12.03
N THR A 253 -6.44 17.13 -11.29
CA THR A 253 -5.11 17.55 -11.76
C THR A 253 -4.11 17.14 -10.71
N VAL A 254 -3.10 16.33 -11.11
CA VAL A 254 -2.07 15.81 -10.20
C VAL A 254 -0.71 16.26 -10.71
N PRO A 255 0.10 16.97 -9.91
CA PRO A 255 1.46 17.33 -10.28
C PRO A 255 2.30 16.11 -10.63
N GLY A 256 3.45 16.31 -11.29
CA GLY A 256 4.38 15.23 -11.58
C GLY A 256 4.88 14.55 -10.30
N LYS A 257 4.98 13.23 -10.32
CA LYS A 257 5.45 12.39 -9.18
C LYS A 257 4.71 12.69 -7.87
N ASP A 258 3.40 12.71 -7.93
CA ASP A 258 2.55 13.10 -6.79
C ASP A 258 1.26 12.28 -6.75
N ALA A 259 0.43 12.49 -5.72
CA ALA A 259 -0.88 11.88 -5.60
C ALA A 259 -1.92 12.84 -5.03
N LYS A 260 -3.18 12.55 -5.31
CA LYS A 260 -4.38 13.17 -4.73
C LYS A 260 -5.29 12.08 -4.18
N ILE A 261 -5.96 12.38 -3.06
CA ILE A 261 -7.02 11.54 -2.49
C ILE A 261 -8.26 12.38 -2.31
N TYR A 262 -9.36 11.94 -2.88
CA TYR A 262 -10.65 12.59 -2.76
C TYR A 262 -11.59 11.74 -1.91
N ARG A 263 -12.15 12.32 -0.86
CA ARG A 263 -13.12 11.67 0.02
C ARG A 263 -14.52 12.21 -0.24
N PHE A 264 -15.40 11.35 -0.72
CA PHE A 264 -16.82 11.62 -0.91
C PHE A 264 -17.56 11.24 0.38
N LEU A 265 -18.32 12.17 0.95
CA LEU A 265 -19.25 11.89 2.06
C LEU A 265 -20.56 11.37 1.46
N LYS A 266 -20.85 10.11 1.66
CA LYS A 266 -22.09 9.47 1.21
C LYS A 266 -23.31 10.02 1.95
N LYS A 267 -24.48 9.94 1.31
CA LYS A 267 -25.77 10.29 1.91
C LYS A 267 -26.48 9.09 2.50
#